data_7ad42d90ca774f7b19c16c64e8a21057
#
_entry.id   7ad42d90ca774f7b19c16c64e8a21057
#
_cell.length_a   1.000
_cell.length_b   1.000
_cell.length_c   1.000
_cell.angle_alpha   90.00
_cell.angle_beta   90.00
_cell.angle_gamma   90.00
#
_symmetry.space_group_name_H-M   'P 1'
#
loop_
_entity.id
_entity.type
_entity.pdbx_description
1 polymer ?
#
loop_
_entity_poly.entity_id
_entity_poly.type
_entity_poly.pdbx_seq_one_letter_code
_entity_poly.pdbx_strand_id
1 'polypeptide(L)'
;EYDFDGFRHDATKHIPMNFTRLLTEKIRAASDDHVYQIGETYGSDELIASYVGSGKVDAQFNFNLYDAAFEAFTQEGATFDRLRKALESSLTYYGHHHLMGNISGNQDKPRFSSMASGHLSMSEDSKLAGWTREIPEPTERGYRKMAAMHAFNIAVPGIPILYYGDEIALHGGNDPDNRKMMPFDFSPRQQQLFERIARLNENRTNIMALNYGSTTVHQPEPHLLIIVRKYMEQEVRFFFNNSNEDRYLEDWDITVPADGEIYQTRNCGQFNQD
;
A
#
# COMPACT_ATOMS: atom_id res chain seq x y z
N GLU A 1 -22.83 7.01 20.89
CA GLU A 1 -22.17 8.07 21.67
C GLU A 1 -20.84 8.52 21.04
N TYR A 2 -20.16 7.65 20.29
CA TYR A 2 -18.85 7.96 19.68
C TYR A 2 -18.86 7.95 18.14
N ASP A 3 -19.95 7.60 17.51
CA ASP A 3 -20.18 7.67 16.05
C ASP A 3 -19.02 7.11 15.21
N PHE A 4 -18.65 5.86 15.43
CA PHE A 4 -17.59 5.19 14.70
C PHE A 4 -18.06 4.68 13.33
N ASP A 5 -17.31 4.95 12.25
CA ASP A 5 -17.56 4.45 10.90
C ASP A 5 -17.12 3.00 10.70
N GLY A 6 -16.25 2.47 11.57
CA GLY A 6 -15.74 1.11 11.47
C GLY A 6 -14.83 0.67 12.60
N PHE A 7 -14.39 -0.58 12.51
CA PHE A 7 -13.51 -1.21 13.51
C PHE A 7 -12.35 -1.96 12.86
N ARG A 8 -11.17 -1.81 13.44
CA ARG A 8 -10.04 -2.70 13.19
C ARG A 8 -9.99 -3.75 14.31
N HIS A 9 -10.06 -5.02 13.94
CA HIS A 9 -9.97 -6.17 14.83
C HIS A 9 -8.54 -6.68 14.87
N ASP A 10 -7.92 -6.56 16.04
CA ASP A 10 -6.59 -7.06 16.32
C ASP A 10 -6.55 -8.59 16.32
N ALA A 11 -5.44 -9.16 15.81
CA ALA A 11 -5.12 -10.59 15.88
C ALA A 11 -6.30 -11.54 15.55
N THR A 12 -7.07 -11.21 14.52
CA THR A 12 -8.37 -11.86 14.19
C THR A 12 -8.26 -13.38 14.08
N LYS A 13 -7.12 -13.93 13.60
CA LYS A 13 -6.93 -15.38 13.49
C LYS A 13 -6.93 -16.13 14.82
N HIS A 14 -6.73 -15.44 15.93
CA HIS A 14 -6.74 -16.01 17.29
C HIS A 14 -8.11 -15.93 17.93
N ILE A 15 -9.08 -15.31 17.26
CA ILE A 15 -10.47 -15.18 17.71
C ILE A 15 -11.32 -16.26 17.04
N PRO A 16 -12.12 -17.05 17.78
CA PRO A 16 -12.99 -18.05 17.17
C PRO A 16 -13.93 -17.44 16.12
N MET A 17 -14.03 -18.07 14.97
CA MET A 17 -14.85 -17.60 13.83
C MET A 17 -16.33 -17.37 14.20
N ASN A 18 -16.90 -18.21 15.06
CA ASN A 18 -18.28 -18.03 15.52
C ASN A 18 -18.45 -16.76 16.36
N PHE A 19 -17.46 -16.40 17.16
CA PHE A 19 -17.48 -15.11 17.89
C PHE A 19 -17.40 -13.93 16.90
N THR A 20 -16.46 -13.97 15.94
CA THR A 20 -16.33 -12.93 14.92
C THR A 20 -17.63 -12.73 14.14
N ARG A 21 -18.31 -13.83 13.75
CA ARG A 21 -19.61 -13.78 13.09
C ARG A 21 -20.71 -13.15 13.95
N LEU A 22 -20.79 -13.55 15.22
CA LEU A 22 -21.77 -12.98 16.14
C LEU A 22 -21.52 -11.48 16.37
N LEU A 23 -20.25 -11.09 16.51
CA LEU A 23 -19.86 -9.69 16.67
C LEU A 23 -20.27 -8.87 15.43
N THR A 24 -19.95 -9.36 14.24
CA THR A 24 -20.33 -8.71 12.97
C THR A 24 -21.86 -8.57 12.84
N GLU A 25 -22.61 -9.62 13.18
CA GLU A 25 -24.08 -9.58 13.19
C GLU A 25 -24.59 -8.47 14.12
N LYS A 26 -24.06 -8.42 15.34
CA LYS A 26 -24.49 -7.44 16.35
C LYS A 26 -24.11 -6.01 15.96
N ILE A 27 -22.92 -5.79 15.40
CA ILE A 27 -22.48 -4.46 14.92
C ILE A 27 -23.43 -3.98 13.80
N ARG A 28 -23.71 -4.85 12.82
CA ARG A 28 -24.61 -4.51 11.71
C ARG A 28 -26.07 -4.30 12.14
N ALA A 29 -26.51 -5.00 13.16
CA ALA A 29 -27.84 -4.80 13.71
C ALA A 29 -27.98 -3.56 14.63
N ALA A 30 -26.88 -3.02 15.10
CA ALA A 30 -26.84 -1.85 15.99
C ALA A 30 -26.69 -0.53 15.25
N SER A 31 -26.45 -0.53 13.96
CA SER A 31 -26.26 0.67 13.13
C SER A 31 -27.15 0.59 11.87
N ASP A 32 -27.77 1.72 11.51
CA ASP A 32 -28.49 1.86 10.25
C ASP A 32 -27.50 2.06 9.07
N ASP A 33 -26.27 2.51 9.35
CA ASP A 33 -25.22 2.70 8.38
C ASP A 33 -24.29 1.48 8.32
N HIS A 34 -23.60 1.34 7.19
CA HIS A 34 -22.60 0.28 7.03
C HIS A 34 -21.35 0.59 7.85
N VAL A 35 -21.13 -0.17 8.93
CA VAL A 35 -19.94 -0.09 9.77
C VAL A 35 -18.86 -1.01 9.20
N TYR A 36 -17.82 -0.41 8.60
CA TYR A 36 -16.73 -1.17 7.99
C TYR A 36 -15.88 -1.90 9.03
N GLN A 37 -15.58 -3.16 8.77
CA GLN A 37 -14.80 -4.01 9.66
C GLN A 37 -13.60 -4.60 8.94
N ILE A 38 -12.40 -4.29 9.42
CA ILE A 38 -11.16 -4.84 8.91
C ILE A 38 -10.43 -5.63 10.00
N GLY A 39 -10.01 -6.85 9.65
CA GLY A 39 -9.29 -7.72 10.58
C GLY A 39 -7.78 -7.75 10.32
N GLU A 40 -7.04 -8.17 11.33
CA GLU A 40 -5.62 -8.44 11.22
C GLU A 40 -5.33 -9.93 11.29
N THR A 41 -4.97 -10.51 10.15
CA THR A 41 -4.58 -11.92 10.04
C THR A 41 -3.31 -12.05 9.19
N TYR A 42 -2.27 -12.60 9.77
CA TYR A 42 -1.04 -12.96 9.06
C TYR A 42 -1.07 -14.45 8.72
N GLY A 43 -0.95 -14.82 7.45
CA GLY A 43 -0.99 -16.21 7.01
C GLY A 43 -1.11 -16.36 5.49
N SER A 44 -1.54 -17.54 5.03
CA SER A 44 -1.78 -17.76 3.60
C SER A 44 -2.99 -16.96 3.09
N ASP A 45 -3.07 -16.72 1.78
CA ASP A 45 -4.20 -16.02 1.17
C ASP A 45 -5.53 -16.74 1.43
N GLU A 46 -5.53 -18.08 1.45
CA GLU A 46 -6.73 -18.88 1.80
C GLU A 46 -7.17 -18.60 3.24
N LEU A 47 -6.23 -18.59 4.20
CA LEU A 47 -6.56 -18.30 5.59
C LEU A 47 -7.13 -16.90 5.73
N ILE A 48 -6.49 -15.90 5.13
CA ILE A 48 -6.94 -14.50 5.15
C ILE A 48 -8.34 -14.38 4.53
N ALA A 49 -8.56 -14.97 3.35
CA ALA A 49 -9.85 -14.98 2.65
C ALA A 49 -10.95 -15.65 3.47
N SER A 50 -10.60 -16.66 4.30
CA SER A 50 -11.58 -17.39 5.12
C SER A 50 -12.31 -16.50 6.14
N TYR A 51 -11.74 -15.36 6.50
CA TYR A 51 -12.34 -14.40 7.45
C TYR A 51 -13.21 -13.32 6.78
N VAL A 52 -13.19 -13.22 5.45
CA VAL A 52 -13.89 -12.19 4.68
C VAL A 52 -15.15 -12.75 4.05
N GLY A 53 -16.24 -11.97 3.96
CA GLY A 53 -17.47 -12.32 3.26
C GLY A 53 -18.74 -12.14 4.06
N SER A 54 -19.86 -12.63 3.56
CA SER A 54 -21.16 -12.49 4.20
C SER A 54 -21.17 -13.06 5.61
N GLY A 55 -21.58 -12.24 6.57
CA GLY A 55 -21.61 -12.59 7.99
C GLY A 55 -20.22 -12.70 8.65
N LYS A 56 -19.19 -12.20 8.00
CA LYS A 56 -17.81 -12.07 8.52
C LYS A 56 -17.37 -10.62 8.42
N VAL A 57 -16.09 -10.33 8.70
CA VAL A 57 -15.55 -8.99 8.48
C VAL A 57 -15.55 -8.63 6.98
N ASP A 58 -15.54 -7.34 6.68
CA ASP A 58 -15.59 -6.84 5.31
C ASP A 58 -14.25 -7.02 4.60
N ALA A 59 -13.15 -6.96 5.36
CA ALA A 59 -11.81 -7.04 4.84
C ALA A 59 -10.79 -7.55 5.87
N GLN A 60 -9.58 -7.81 5.36
CA GLN A 60 -8.36 -8.04 6.12
C GLN A 60 -7.24 -7.15 5.59
N PHE A 61 -6.18 -6.92 6.37
CA PHE A 61 -4.96 -6.36 5.82
C PHE A 61 -4.30 -7.33 4.84
N ASN A 62 -3.90 -6.82 3.68
CA ASN A 62 -3.26 -7.61 2.63
C ASN A 62 -1.75 -7.72 2.87
N PHE A 63 -1.35 -8.47 3.91
CA PHE A 63 0.05 -8.60 4.32
C PHE A 63 0.94 -9.25 3.27
N ASN A 64 0.42 -10.24 2.53
CA ASN A 64 1.21 -10.92 1.50
C ASN A 64 1.58 -9.97 0.35
N LEU A 65 0.65 -9.10 -0.05
CA LEU A 65 0.91 -8.05 -1.03
C LEU A 65 1.87 -6.99 -0.48
N TYR A 66 1.67 -6.58 0.77
CA TYR A 66 2.55 -5.63 1.46
C TYR A 66 3.99 -6.15 1.54
N ASP A 67 4.21 -7.38 2.01
CA ASP A 67 5.56 -7.94 2.16
C ASP A 67 6.27 -8.04 0.80
N ALA A 68 5.54 -8.40 -0.27
CA ALA A 68 6.09 -8.44 -1.62
C ALA A 68 6.41 -7.04 -2.18
N ALA A 69 5.55 -6.05 -1.92
CA ALA A 69 5.79 -4.65 -2.31
C ALA A 69 6.94 -4.04 -1.50
N PHE A 70 6.97 -4.29 -0.19
CA PHE A 70 8.04 -3.84 0.69
C PHE A 70 9.40 -4.33 0.17
N GLU A 71 9.54 -5.63 -0.14
CA GLU A 71 10.76 -6.19 -0.71
C GLU A 71 11.09 -5.55 -2.06
N ALA A 72 10.14 -5.52 -2.99
CA ALA A 72 10.35 -5.02 -4.34
C ALA A 72 10.82 -3.56 -4.37
N PHE A 73 10.28 -2.70 -3.52
CA PHE A 73 10.62 -1.28 -3.51
C PHE A 73 11.80 -0.92 -2.60
N THR A 74 12.11 -1.73 -1.58
CA THR A 74 13.20 -1.38 -0.65
C THR A 74 14.54 -2.03 -0.98
N GLN A 75 14.54 -3.27 -1.50
CA GLN A 75 15.77 -3.99 -1.75
C GLN A 75 16.40 -3.56 -3.08
N GLU A 76 17.72 -3.37 -3.04
CA GLU A 76 18.50 -3.11 -4.25
C GLU A 76 18.54 -4.36 -5.15
N GLY A 77 18.31 -4.16 -6.45
CA GLY A 77 18.29 -5.25 -7.42
C GLY A 77 17.09 -6.19 -7.34
N ALA A 78 16.11 -5.93 -6.47
CA ALA A 78 14.89 -6.71 -6.44
C ALA A 78 14.11 -6.57 -7.75
N THR A 79 13.48 -7.67 -8.19
CA THR A 79 12.58 -7.68 -9.34
C THR A 79 11.12 -7.57 -8.90
N PHE A 80 10.23 -7.29 -9.83
CA PHE A 80 8.80 -7.28 -9.56
C PHE A 80 8.12 -8.66 -9.62
N ASP A 81 8.87 -9.75 -9.86
CA ASP A 81 8.29 -11.09 -10.02
C ASP A 81 7.46 -11.54 -8.83
N ARG A 82 7.97 -11.36 -7.62
CA ARG A 82 7.26 -11.71 -6.40
C ARG A 82 6.04 -10.82 -6.19
N LEU A 83 6.18 -9.52 -6.43
CA LEU A 83 5.08 -8.55 -6.29
C LEU A 83 3.97 -8.84 -7.29
N ARG A 84 4.30 -9.11 -8.55
CA ARG A 84 3.33 -9.49 -9.58
C ARG A 84 2.54 -10.74 -9.17
N LYS A 85 3.24 -11.80 -8.72
CA LYS A 85 2.59 -13.03 -8.24
C LYS A 85 1.70 -12.79 -7.03
N ALA A 86 2.13 -11.99 -6.07
CA ALA A 86 1.33 -11.63 -4.90
C ALA A 86 0.06 -10.83 -5.28
N LEU A 87 0.17 -9.93 -6.27
CA LEU A 87 -0.99 -9.19 -6.78
C LEU A 87 -1.96 -10.12 -7.51
N GLU A 88 -1.48 -11.02 -8.37
CA GLU A 88 -2.31 -12.02 -9.05
C GLU A 88 -3.01 -12.96 -8.05
N SER A 89 -2.30 -13.38 -7.00
CA SER A 89 -2.88 -14.17 -5.90
C SER A 89 -3.96 -13.39 -5.17
N SER A 90 -3.71 -12.13 -4.82
CA SER A 90 -4.68 -11.23 -4.20
C SER A 90 -5.97 -11.11 -5.04
N LEU A 91 -5.84 -10.90 -6.35
CA LEU A 91 -6.98 -10.83 -7.27
C LEU A 91 -7.75 -12.17 -7.35
N THR A 92 -7.04 -13.28 -7.24
CA THR A 92 -7.63 -14.63 -7.29
C THR A 92 -8.44 -14.94 -6.02
N TYR A 93 -7.87 -14.66 -4.83
CA TYR A 93 -8.48 -15.02 -3.56
C TYR A 93 -9.51 -14.02 -3.06
N TYR A 94 -9.30 -12.72 -3.33
CA TYR A 94 -10.15 -11.65 -2.80
C TYR A 94 -11.04 -11.02 -3.86
N GLY A 95 -10.77 -11.29 -5.16
CA GLY A 95 -11.51 -10.73 -6.29
C GLY A 95 -10.98 -9.36 -6.76
N HIS A 96 -11.56 -8.87 -7.85
CA HIS A 96 -11.10 -7.62 -8.49
C HIS A 96 -11.67 -6.34 -7.85
N HIS A 97 -12.66 -6.47 -6.97
CA HIS A 97 -13.36 -5.36 -6.31
C HIS A 97 -13.39 -5.52 -4.79
N HIS A 98 -12.35 -6.17 -4.24
CA HIS A 98 -12.23 -6.37 -2.80
C HIS A 98 -11.96 -5.07 -2.05
N LEU A 99 -12.26 -5.08 -0.74
CA LEU A 99 -12.02 -3.96 0.17
C LEU A 99 -10.83 -4.22 1.11
N MET A 100 -9.93 -5.14 0.75
CA MET A 100 -8.74 -5.46 1.54
C MET A 100 -7.89 -4.23 1.77
N GLY A 101 -7.31 -4.11 2.97
CA GLY A 101 -6.45 -2.99 3.32
C GLY A 101 -5.03 -3.15 2.78
N ASN A 102 -4.62 -2.29 1.86
CA ASN A 102 -3.26 -2.24 1.33
C ASN A 102 -2.45 -1.23 2.15
N ILE A 103 -1.63 -1.72 3.05
CA ILE A 103 -0.87 -0.89 4.01
C ILE A 103 0.43 -0.37 3.41
N SER A 104 0.88 0.81 3.85
CA SER A 104 2.24 1.32 3.61
C SER A 104 3.23 0.88 4.68
N GLY A 105 2.74 0.63 5.88
CA GLY A 105 3.45 0.19 7.06
C GLY A 105 2.48 -0.06 8.21
N ASN A 106 3.00 -0.45 9.37
CA ASN A 106 2.25 -0.52 10.63
C ASN A 106 3.17 -0.41 11.84
N GLN A 107 2.58 -0.47 13.04
CA GLN A 107 3.27 -0.34 14.32
C GLN A 107 4.26 -1.50 14.64
N ASP A 108 4.21 -2.60 13.89
CA ASP A 108 5.01 -3.82 14.14
C ASP A 108 6.06 -4.08 13.06
N LYS A 109 6.21 -3.15 12.12
CA LYS A 109 7.18 -3.23 11.02
C LYS A 109 8.18 -2.08 11.09
N PRO A 110 9.43 -2.27 10.60
CA PRO A 110 10.36 -1.15 10.45
C PRO A 110 9.81 -0.11 9.48
N ARG A 111 10.21 1.14 9.64
CA ARG A 111 9.80 2.20 8.72
C ARG A 111 10.30 1.92 7.31
N PHE A 112 9.39 1.95 6.35
CA PHE A 112 9.67 1.72 4.94
C PHE A 112 10.76 2.65 4.41
N SER A 113 10.69 3.93 4.74
CA SER A 113 11.65 4.95 4.32
C SER A 113 13.09 4.65 4.75
N SER A 114 13.28 4.09 5.94
CA SER A 114 14.59 3.70 6.47
C SER A 114 15.16 2.49 5.71
N MET A 115 14.33 1.51 5.40
CA MET A 115 14.71 0.36 4.58
C MET A 115 15.05 0.79 3.14
N ALA A 116 14.18 1.60 2.52
CA ALA A 116 14.38 2.10 1.16
C ALA A 116 15.62 2.99 1.02
N SER A 117 16.04 3.64 2.11
CA SER A 117 17.26 4.45 2.17
C SER A 117 18.53 3.62 2.37
N GLY A 118 18.42 2.31 2.64
CA GLY A 118 19.56 1.47 2.98
C GLY A 118 20.10 1.68 4.40
N HIS A 119 19.37 2.38 5.28
CA HIS A 119 19.74 2.59 6.68
C HIS A 119 19.46 1.36 7.55
N LEU A 120 18.60 0.48 7.06
CA LEU A 120 18.31 -0.83 7.60
C LEU A 120 18.39 -1.86 6.49
N SER A 121 18.69 -3.11 6.83
CA SER A 121 18.67 -4.24 5.89
C SER A 121 17.69 -5.32 6.32
N MET A 122 17.23 -6.15 5.35
CA MET A 122 16.37 -7.29 5.65
C MET A 122 17.07 -8.39 6.47
N SER A 123 18.39 -8.38 6.53
CA SER A 123 19.20 -9.35 7.25
C SER A 123 19.54 -8.95 8.68
N GLU A 124 19.24 -7.69 9.08
CA GLU A 124 19.49 -7.24 10.46
C GLU A 124 18.21 -7.23 11.30
N ASP A 125 18.39 -7.36 12.62
CA ASP A 125 17.32 -7.14 13.58
C ASP A 125 17.04 -5.61 13.68
N SER A 126 16.00 -5.17 12.96
CA SER A 126 15.62 -3.76 12.91
C SER A 126 15.13 -3.20 14.25
N LYS A 127 14.67 -4.06 15.17
CA LYS A 127 14.30 -3.68 16.54
C LYS A 127 15.56 -3.38 17.35
N LEU A 128 16.54 -4.28 17.31
CA LEU A 128 17.83 -4.07 17.95
C LEU A 128 18.55 -2.85 17.39
N ALA A 129 18.48 -2.64 16.07
CA ALA A 129 19.05 -1.47 15.43
C ALA A 129 18.48 -0.15 16.01
N GLY A 130 17.15 -0.04 16.15
CA GLY A 130 16.51 1.13 16.74
C GLY A 130 16.82 1.35 18.23
N TRP A 131 17.22 0.28 18.96
CA TRP A 131 17.66 0.39 20.34
C TRP A 131 19.13 0.81 20.51
N THR A 132 19.98 0.43 19.53
CA THR A 132 21.44 0.52 19.67
C THR A 132 22.07 1.65 18.89
N ARG A 133 21.35 2.20 17.91
CA ARG A 133 21.82 3.32 17.09
C ARG A 133 20.67 4.23 16.67
N GLU A 134 21.00 5.47 16.37
CA GLU A 134 20.06 6.36 15.69
C GLU A 134 19.90 5.95 14.24
N ILE A 135 18.63 5.83 13.78
CA ILE A 135 18.31 5.59 12.38
C ILE A 135 18.20 6.96 11.70
N PRO A 136 19.04 7.26 10.68
CA PRO A 136 19.08 8.58 10.06
C PRO A 136 17.81 8.92 9.28
N GLU A 137 17.65 10.22 8.97
CA GLU A 137 16.64 10.69 8.03
C GLU A 137 16.77 10.01 6.65
N PRO A 138 15.66 9.84 5.94
CA PRO A 138 15.67 9.16 4.64
C PRO A 138 16.51 9.90 3.60
N THR A 139 17.15 9.12 2.75
CA THR A 139 17.82 9.61 1.55
C THR A 139 16.81 10.02 0.48
N GLU A 140 17.25 10.66 -0.59
CA GLU A 140 16.42 10.97 -1.77
C GLU A 140 15.74 9.70 -2.33
N ARG A 141 16.48 8.58 -2.34
CA ARG A 141 15.93 7.28 -2.73
C ARG A 141 14.80 6.83 -1.81
N GLY A 142 14.93 7.03 -0.50
CA GLY A 142 13.89 6.71 0.48
C GLY A 142 12.59 7.46 0.21
N TYR A 143 12.66 8.76 -0.09
CA TYR A 143 11.50 9.57 -0.46
C TYR A 143 10.85 9.12 -1.77
N ARG A 144 11.65 8.86 -2.82
CA ARG A 144 11.12 8.37 -4.11
C ARG A 144 10.45 7.01 -3.97
N LYS A 145 11.07 6.08 -3.26
CA LYS A 145 10.49 4.74 -3.04
C LYS A 145 9.22 4.78 -2.18
N MET A 146 9.14 5.70 -1.21
CA MET A 146 7.92 5.91 -0.44
C MET A 146 6.78 6.43 -1.35
N ALA A 147 7.07 7.36 -2.24
CA ALA A 147 6.10 7.82 -3.23
C ALA A 147 5.63 6.66 -4.13
N ALA A 148 6.56 5.82 -4.61
CA ALA A 148 6.23 4.65 -5.43
C ALA A 148 5.37 3.63 -4.68
N MET A 149 5.64 3.37 -3.39
CA MET A 149 4.81 2.49 -2.56
C MET A 149 3.38 3.02 -2.41
N HIS A 150 3.21 4.32 -2.20
CA HIS A 150 1.87 4.93 -2.15
C HIS A 150 1.17 4.88 -3.51
N ALA A 151 1.88 5.21 -4.59
CA ALA A 151 1.34 5.09 -5.95
C ALA A 151 0.90 3.64 -6.26
N PHE A 152 1.67 2.64 -5.81
CA PHE A 152 1.29 1.24 -5.92
C PHE A 152 0.00 0.92 -5.14
N ASN A 153 -0.12 1.34 -3.89
CA ASN A 153 -1.32 1.12 -3.08
C ASN A 153 -2.57 1.80 -3.67
N ILE A 154 -2.39 2.92 -4.37
CA ILE A 154 -3.46 3.60 -5.12
C ILE A 154 -3.80 2.85 -6.41
N ALA A 155 -2.81 2.26 -7.09
CA ALA A 155 -2.99 1.57 -8.36
C ALA A 155 -3.76 0.26 -8.23
N VAL A 156 -3.59 -0.46 -7.12
CA VAL A 156 -4.20 -1.79 -6.93
C VAL A 156 -5.62 -1.71 -6.35
N PRO A 157 -6.48 -2.74 -6.53
CA PRO A 157 -7.75 -2.86 -5.83
C PRO A 157 -7.58 -2.91 -4.32
N GLY A 158 -8.62 -2.50 -3.58
CA GLY A 158 -8.63 -2.47 -2.14
C GLY A 158 -8.64 -1.04 -1.60
N ILE A 159 -8.46 -0.90 -0.29
CA ILE A 159 -8.42 0.39 0.40
C ILE A 159 -6.97 0.71 0.73
N PRO A 160 -6.40 1.80 0.20
CA PRO A 160 -5.07 2.24 0.61
C PRO A 160 -5.10 2.70 2.07
N ILE A 161 -4.23 2.12 2.89
CA ILE A 161 -4.11 2.44 4.31
C ILE A 161 -2.70 2.95 4.56
N LEU A 162 -2.64 4.19 4.99
CA LEU A 162 -1.41 4.88 5.30
C LEU A 162 -1.10 4.76 6.79
N TYR A 163 0.09 4.28 7.15
CA TYR A 163 0.56 4.35 8.53
C TYR A 163 1.09 5.76 8.79
N TYR A 164 0.67 6.38 9.90
CA TYR A 164 1.01 7.77 10.21
C TYR A 164 2.51 8.04 10.07
N GLY A 165 2.86 9.17 9.46
CA GLY A 165 4.23 9.56 9.19
C GLY A 165 4.81 9.00 7.89
N ASP A 166 4.20 8.00 7.25
CA ASP A 166 4.67 7.52 5.95
C ASP A 166 4.47 8.58 4.86
N GLU A 167 3.46 9.45 5.02
CA GLU A 167 3.20 10.61 4.14
C GLU A 167 4.31 11.65 4.11
N ILE A 168 5.20 11.60 5.10
CA ILE A 168 6.39 12.46 5.20
C ILE A 168 7.68 11.64 5.25
N ALA A 169 7.60 10.34 4.95
CA ALA A 169 8.71 9.39 5.03
C ALA A 169 9.37 9.35 6.43
N LEU A 170 8.58 9.35 7.51
CA LEU A 170 9.08 9.24 8.87
C LEU A 170 9.97 8.00 9.01
N HIS A 171 11.14 8.17 9.60
CA HIS A 171 12.17 7.12 9.71
C HIS A 171 12.17 6.45 11.09
N GLY A 172 12.71 5.24 11.15
CA GLY A 172 12.88 4.48 12.38
C GLY A 172 13.19 3.00 12.12
N GLY A 173 13.64 2.32 13.15
CA GLY A 173 13.77 0.86 13.19
C GLY A 173 12.41 0.18 13.32
N ASN A 174 12.35 -0.93 14.08
CA ASN A 174 11.09 -1.53 14.47
C ASN A 174 10.70 -1.08 15.90
N ASP A 175 9.57 -1.56 16.40
CA ASP A 175 9.00 -1.21 17.72
C ASP A 175 10.07 -1.16 18.85
N PRO A 176 10.19 -0.05 19.59
CA PRO A 176 9.36 1.16 19.58
C PRO A 176 9.83 2.30 18.65
N ASP A 177 10.97 2.19 17.99
CA ASP A 177 11.59 3.28 17.23
C ASP A 177 10.78 3.71 15.98
N ASN A 178 9.95 2.81 15.44
CA ASN A 178 9.00 3.11 14.38
C ASN A 178 7.79 3.94 14.83
N ARG A 179 7.60 4.17 16.14
CA ARG A 179 6.47 4.88 16.74
C ARG A 179 6.85 6.27 17.26
N LYS A 180 7.74 6.95 16.56
CA LYS A 180 8.14 8.32 16.88
C LYS A 180 6.94 9.27 16.84
N MET A 181 7.03 10.36 17.59
CA MET A 181 6.02 11.43 17.54
C MET A 181 5.93 12.00 16.12
N MET A 182 4.70 12.29 15.68
CA MET A 182 4.47 12.96 14.40
C MET A 182 5.00 14.39 14.45
N PRO A 183 5.96 14.77 13.61
CA PRO A 183 6.32 16.18 13.45
C PRO A 183 5.25 16.86 12.59
N PHE A 184 4.97 18.14 12.86
CA PHE A 184 4.05 18.95 12.07
C PHE A 184 4.75 20.10 11.33
N ASP A 185 6.02 20.34 11.64
CA ASP A 185 6.89 21.24 10.89
C ASP A 185 7.67 20.43 9.85
N PHE A 186 7.19 20.43 8.61
CA PHE A 186 7.75 19.61 7.54
C PHE A 186 8.93 20.31 6.86
N SER A 187 10.01 19.57 6.62
CA SER A 187 11.04 20.01 5.69
C SER A 187 10.50 20.14 4.27
N PRO A 188 11.16 20.87 3.36
CA PRO A 188 10.69 20.99 1.97
C PRO A 188 10.46 19.65 1.26
N ARG A 189 11.29 18.63 1.55
CA ARG A 189 11.13 17.28 0.98
C ARG A 189 9.92 16.54 1.55
N GLN A 190 9.70 16.65 2.85
CA GLN A 190 8.52 16.08 3.51
C GLN A 190 7.25 16.72 2.97
N GLN A 191 7.24 18.03 2.81
CA GLN A 191 6.12 18.77 2.24
C GLN A 191 5.80 18.31 0.80
N GLN A 192 6.82 18.15 -0.05
CA GLN A 192 6.65 17.67 -1.42
C GLN A 192 6.05 16.25 -1.46
N LEU A 193 6.55 15.35 -0.62
CA LEU A 193 6.00 13.99 -0.54
C LEU A 193 4.56 14.01 -0.04
N PHE A 194 4.27 14.77 1.02
CA PHE A 194 2.93 14.93 1.57
C PHE A 194 1.93 15.40 0.50
N GLU A 195 2.27 16.47 -0.23
CA GLU A 195 1.43 17.00 -1.30
C GLU A 195 1.22 16.00 -2.43
N ARG A 196 2.26 15.26 -2.81
CA ARG A 196 2.16 14.20 -3.82
C ARG A 196 1.21 13.09 -3.38
N ILE A 197 1.31 12.62 -2.14
CA ILE A 197 0.44 11.58 -1.59
C ILE A 197 -0.99 12.09 -1.46
N ALA A 198 -1.18 13.34 -1.03
CA ALA A 198 -2.49 13.96 -0.95
C ALA A 198 -3.17 13.99 -2.33
N ARG A 199 -2.46 14.41 -3.40
CA ARG A 199 -2.97 14.37 -4.79
C ARG A 199 -3.31 12.95 -5.26
N LEU A 200 -2.48 11.95 -4.94
CA LEU A 200 -2.78 10.56 -5.27
C LEU A 200 -4.07 10.07 -4.61
N ASN A 201 -4.28 10.41 -3.35
CA ASN A 201 -5.52 10.08 -2.63
C ASN A 201 -6.75 10.81 -3.18
N GLU A 202 -6.62 12.10 -3.52
CA GLU A 202 -7.66 12.86 -4.20
C GLU A 202 -8.05 12.22 -5.54
N ASN A 203 -7.05 11.82 -6.32
CA ASN A 203 -7.27 11.10 -7.58
C ASN A 203 -7.99 9.77 -7.34
N ARG A 204 -7.59 9.02 -6.31
CA ARG A 204 -8.27 7.77 -5.93
C ARG A 204 -9.75 8.01 -5.63
N THR A 205 -10.09 9.10 -4.97
CA THR A 205 -11.49 9.45 -4.65
C THR A 205 -12.27 9.85 -5.89
N ASN A 206 -11.67 10.58 -6.82
CA ASN A 206 -12.37 11.23 -7.93
C ASN A 206 -12.41 10.39 -9.21
N ILE A 207 -11.54 9.38 -9.37
CA ILE A 207 -11.43 8.59 -10.60
C ILE A 207 -12.11 7.23 -10.43
N MET A 208 -13.21 7.03 -11.16
CA MET A 208 -13.98 5.78 -11.11
C MET A 208 -13.14 4.56 -11.52
N ALA A 209 -12.23 4.71 -12.47
CA ALA A 209 -11.33 3.63 -12.88
C ALA A 209 -10.46 3.12 -11.72
N LEU A 210 -10.05 3.98 -10.79
CA LEU A 210 -9.29 3.57 -9.60
C LEU A 210 -10.15 2.85 -8.56
N ASN A 211 -11.43 3.22 -8.45
CA ASN A 211 -12.36 2.63 -7.48
C ASN A 211 -13.00 1.34 -8.02
N TYR A 212 -13.55 1.39 -9.23
CA TYR A 212 -14.41 0.32 -9.79
C TYR A 212 -13.80 -0.35 -11.03
N GLY A 213 -12.60 0.09 -11.47
CA GLY A 213 -11.98 -0.42 -12.68
C GLY A 213 -11.47 -1.85 -12.58
N SER A 214 -11.51 -2.55 -13.70
CA SER A 214 -10.76 -3.80 -13.86
C SER A 214 -9.26 -3.52 -13.73
N THR A 215 -8.51 -4.53 -13.31
CA THR A 215 -7.06 -4.44 -13.13
C THR A 215 -6.37 -5.37 -14.11
N THR A 216 -5.45 -4.83 -14.90
CA THR A 216 -4.54 -5.62 -15.74
C THR A 216 -3.10 -5.33 -15.31
N VAL A 217 -2.31 -6.38 -15.22
CA VAL A 217 -0.91 -6.30 -14.78
C VAL A 217 -0.01 -6.76 -15.90
N HIS A 218 0.98 -5.94 -16.25
CA HIS A 218 2.01 -6.27 -17.22
C HIS A 218 3.39 -6.15 -16.58
N GLN A 219 4.27 -7.05 -16.91
CA GLN A 219 5.68 -7.03 -16.49
C GLN A 219 6.54 -7.34 -17.72
N PRO A 220 6.83 -6.32 -18.55
CA PRO A 220 7.61 -6.52 -19.78
C PRO A 220 9.06 -6.93 -19.50
N GLU A 221 9.61 -6.48 -18.36
CA GLU A 221 10.96 -6.79 -17.88
C GLU A 221 10.92 -7.05 -16.36
N PRO A 222 11.93 -7.74 -15.79
CA PRO A 222 11.95 -8.04 -14.34
C PRO A 222 11.83 -6.80 -13.43
N HIS A 223 12.35 -5.67 -13.88
CA HIS A 223 12.38 -4.41 -13.13
C HIS A 223 11.32 -3.39 -13.57
N LEU A 224 10.41 -3.78 -14.46
CA LEU A 224 9.30 -2.94 -14.91
C LEU A 224 7.95 -3.58 -14.58
N LEU A 225 7.09 -2.84 -13.89
CA LEU A 225 5.73 -3.25 -13.59
C LEU A 225 4.76 -2.18 -14.10
N ILE A 226 3.73 -2.62 -14.82
CA ILE A 226 2.68 -1.74 -15.33
C ILE A 226 1.34 -2.23 -14.80
N ILE A 227 0.59 -1.34 -14.17
CA ILE A 227 -0.76 -1.63 -13.68
C ILE A 227 -1.73 -0.72 -14.43
N VAL A 228 -2.70 -1.34 -15.09
CA VAL A 228 -3.75 -0.62 -15.83
C VAL A 228 -5.08 -0.79 -15.09
N ARG A 229 -5.73 0.33 -14.77
CA ARG A 229 -7.07 0.39 -14.22
C ARG A 229 -8.02 0.95 -15.26
N LYS A 230 -9.08 0.21 -15.58
CA LYS A 230 -10.02 0.63 -16.62
C LYS A 230 -11.47 0.50 -16.14
N TYR A 231 -12.25 1.58 -16.30
CA TYR A 231 -13.67 1.62 -16.05
C TYR A 231 -14.37 2.41 -17.17
N MET A 232 -15.20 1.74 -17.95
CA MET A 232 -15.79 2.32 -19.16
C MET A 232 -14.72 2.95 -20.06
N GLU A 233 -14.80 4.26 -20.30
CA GLU A 233 -13.85 5.01 -21.12
C GLU A 233 -12.66 5.57 -20.32
N GLN A 234 -12.71 5.52 -18.99
CA GLN A 234 -11.63 5.97 -18.14
C GLN A 234 -10.53 4.92 -18.05
N GLU A 235 -9.30 5.34 -18.18
CA GLU A 235 -8.13 4.46 -18.01
C GLU A 235 -7.04 5.21 -17.26
N VAL A 236 -6.45 4.54 -16.25
CA VAL A 236 -5.27 5.00 -15.53
C VAL A 236 -4.19 3.93 -15.61
N ARG A 237 -3.00 4.33 -15.97
CA ARG A 237 -1.84 3.47 -16.13
C ARG A 237 -0.76 3.92 -15.16
N PHE A 238 -0.26 2.99 -14.37
CA PHE A 238 0.89 3.20 -13.48
C PHE A 238 2.07 2.40 -14.01
N PHE A 239 3.21 3.05 -14.08
CA PHE A 239 4.47 2.46 -14.52
C PHE A 239 5.47 2.57 -13.39
N PHE A 240 6.06 1.46 -12.99
CA PHE A 240 7.05 1.38 -11.94
C PHE A 240 8.35 0.82 -12.52
N ASN A 241 9.45 1.52 -12.25
CA ASN A 241 10.79 1.11 -12.65
C ASN A 241 11.65 0.94 -11.39
N ASN A 242 12.13 -0.28 -11.16
CA ASN A 242 12.98 -0.63 -10.03
C ASN A 242 14.45 -0.86 -10.45
N SER A 243 14.81 -0.47 -11.67
CA SER A 243 16.19 -0.46 -12.14
C SER A 243 16.87 0.88 -11.85
N ASN A 244 18.19 0.90 -11.93
CA ASN A 244 19.01 2.10 -11.77
C ASN A 244 19.18 2.93 -13.06
N GLU A 245 18.41 2.63 -14.10
CA GLU A 245 18.44 3.31 -15.39
C GLU A 245 17.02 3.68 -15.83
N ASP A 246 16.89 4.80 -16.53
CA ASP A 246 15.63 5.16 -17.18
C ASP A 246 15.25 4.11 -18.22
N ARG A 247 13.96 3.79 -18.31
CA ARG A 247 13.43 2.80 -19.26
C ARG A 247 12.41 3.45 -20.21
N TYR A 248 12.72 3.45 -21.49
CA TYR A 248 11.77 3.85 -22.51
C TYR A 248 10.91 2.65 -22.93
N LEU A 249 9.61 2.82 -22.88
CA LEU A 249 8.61 1.83 -23.27
C LEU A 249 7.97 2.24 -24.59
N GLU A 250 8.40 1.62 -25.70
CA GLU A 250 7.99 1.96 -27.07
C GLU A 250 6.48 1.82 -27.27
N ASP A 251 5.86 0.72 -26.79
CA ASP A 251 4.42 0.46 -26.90
C ASP A 251 3.55 1.52 -26.21
N TRP A 252 4.14 2.30 -25.31
CA TRP A 252 3.44 3.28 -24.48
C TRP A 252 3.90 4.71 -24.73
N ASP A 253 4.96 4.87 -25.54
CA ASP A 253 5.64 6.15 -25.79
C ASP A 253 5.95 6.93 -24.51
N ILE A 254 6.61 6.26 -23.56
CA ILE A 254 6.88 6.82 -22.24
C ILE A 254 8.25 6.41 -21.72
N THR A 255 8.95 7.34 -21.07
CA THR A 255 10.16 7.05 -20.30
C THR A 255 9.82 6.98 -18.82
N VAL A 256 10.10 5.84 -18.19
CA VAL A 256 9.93 5.65 -16.72
C VAL A 256 11.29 5.86 -16.07
N PRO A 257 11.42 6.85 -15.17
CA PRO A 257 12.70 7.18 -14.56
C PRO A 257 13.24 6.04 -13.69
N ALA A 258 14.56 6.00 -13.57
CA ALA A 258 15.27 5.06 -12.70
C ALA A 258 14.75 5.16 -11.25
N ASP A 259 14.56 4.01 -10.59
CA ASP A 259 14.05 3.93 -9.22
C ASP A 259 12.76 4.76 -8.97
N GLY A 260 11.92 4.90 -9.99
CA GLY A 260 10.79 5.82 -9.97
C GLY A 260 9.47 5.20 -10.45
N GLU A 261 8.47 6.04 -10.47
CA GLU A 261 7.15 5.75 -11.01
C GLU A 261 6.57 6.95 -11.76
N ILE A 262 5.69 6.64 -12.68
CA ILE A 262 4.92 7.64 -13.41
C ILE A 262 3.53 7.08 -13.68
N TYR A 263 2.56 7.92 -13.85
CA TYR A 263 1.21 7.50 -14.22
C TYR A 263 0.63 8.39 -15.32
N GLN A 264 -0.23 7.79 -16.13
CA GLN A 264 -0.96 8.43 -17.20
C GLN A 264 -2.46 8.19 -17.02
N THR A 265 -3.26 9.18 -17.40
CA THR A 265 -4.71 9.10 -17.39
C THR A 265 -5.27 9.36 -18.77
N ARG A 266 -6.37 8.66 -19.09
CA ARG A 266 -7.12 8.83 -20.32
C ARG A 266 -8.60 8.94 -19.99
N ASN A 267 -9.26 9.99 -20.52
CA ASN A 267 -10.69 10.26 -20.31
C ASN A 267 -11.12 10.38 -18.82
N CYS A 268 -10.21 10.81 -17.95
CA CYS A 268 -10.47 10.94 -16.51
C CYS A 268 -10.83 12.38 -16.08
N GLY A 269 -11.11 13.30 -17.01
CA GLY A 269 -11.31 14.71 -16.72
C GLY A 269 -10.01 15.48 -16.52
N GLN A 270 -10.08 16.67 -15.91
CA GLN A 270 -8.85 17.40 -15.57
C GLN A 270 -8.12 16.68 -14.45
N PHE A 271 -7.00 16.11 -14.78
CA PHE A 271 -6.07 15.49 -13.87
C PHE A 271 -4.91 16.44 -13.66
N ASN A 272 -4.66 16.87 -12.44
CA ASN A 272 -3.43 17.62 -12.15
C ASN A 272 -2.24 16.66 -12.25
N GLN A 273 -1.59 16.67 -13.41
CA GLN A 273 -0.28 16.11 -13.63
C GLN A 273 0.72 17.22 -13.30
N ASP A 274 1.21 17.28 -12.09
CA ASP A 274 2.41 18.06 -11.73
C ASP A 274 3.23 17.30 -10.70
#